data_8880859c7eb7def8801bf302b011256c
#
_entry.id   8880859c7eb7def8801bf302b011256c
#
_cell.length_a   1.000
_cell.length_b   1.000
_cell.length_c   1.000
_cell.angle_alpha   90.00
_cell.angle_beta   90.00
_cell.angle_gamma   90.00
#
_symmetry.space_group_name_H-M   'P 1'
#
loop_
_entity.id
_entity.type
_entity.pdbx_description
1 polymer ?
#
loop_
_entity_poly.entity_id
_entity_poly.type
_entity_poly.pdbx_seq_one_letter_code
_entity_poly.pdbx_strand_id
1 'polypeptide(L)'
;MMWCAPLRCSTTVSYTHLKEVFIILQQAWTARDWTPIRPFEKEELFRMHEAQLREYVRLGRINVVERINVNQAYLHLYRRDAQYEYLTIYMAVRMGDYIIDEKTREVLKGDPNREYDMRYLLTFTRRLGITTREAGGAACACCPNCGAPMHITNAGQCEYCGSDITTGDFDWVLSNLDSVKPETRLDERGVVIDPPQ
;
A
#
# COMPACT_ATOMS: atom_id res chain seq x y z
N MET A 1 -18.96 7.21 24.47
CA MET A 1 -19.05 5.99 23.64
C MET A 1 -19.64 6.41 22.30
N MET A 2 -18.81 6.64 21.30
CA MET A 2 -19.28 6.92 19.94
C MET A 2 -19.41 5.57 19.24
N TRP A 3 -20.65 5.15 19.00
CA TRP A 3 -20.94 3.98 18.19
C TRP A 3 -20.69 4.33 16.72
N CYS A 4 -19.80 3.58 16.05
CA CYS A 4 -19.72 3.62 14.59
C CYS A 4 -21.07 3.15 14.03
N ALA A 5 -21.73 4.01 13.26
CA ALA A 5 -22.97 3.66 12.58
C ALA A 5 -22.73 2.49 11.60
N PRO A 6 -23.73 1.60 11.37
CA PRO A 6 -23.59 0.49 10.43
C PRO A 6 -23.45 1.05 9.00
N LEU A 7 -22.27 0.93 8.44
CA LEU A 7 -21.95 1.38 7.08
C LEU A 7 -22.44 0.35 6.05
N ARG A 8 -23.05 0.85 4.98
CA ARG A 8 -23.54 0.03 3.86
C ARG A 8 -22.38 -0.62 3.13
N CYS A 9 -22.54 -1.88 2.79
CA CYS A 9 -21.55 -2.65 2.02
C CYS A 9 -21.55 -2.22 0.55
N SER A 10 -20.41 -1.74 0.05
CA SER A 10 -20.16 -1.49 -1.38
C SER A 10 -19.00 -2.35 -1.86
N THR A 11 -19.13 -2.93 -3.05
CA THR A 11 -18.09 -3.73 -3.71
C THR A 11 -17.05 -2.87 -4.43
N THR A 12 -17.15 -1.55 -4.31
CA THR A 12 -16.32 -0.62 -5.09
C THR A 12 -15.03 -0.29 -4.33
N VAL A 13 -13.89 -0.78 -4.83
CA VAL A 13 -12.58 -0.26 -4.43
C VAL A 13 -12.49 1.18 -4.91
N SER A 14 -12.43 2.13 -3.98
CA SER A 14 -12.28 3.54 -4.34
C SER A 14 -10.86 3.82 -4.83
N TYR A 15 -10.71 4.28 -6.06
CA TYR A 15 -9.40 4.73 -6.58
C TYR A 15 -8.77 5.82 -5.72
N THR A 16 -9.57 6.63 -5.04
CA THR A 16 -9.10 7.62 -4.07
C THR A 16 -8.36 6.92 -2.94
N HIS A 17 -8.93 5.88 -2.37
CA HIS A 17 -8.30 5.09 -1.30
C HIS A 17 -6.95 4.50 -1.73
N LEU A 18 -6.87 3.92 -2.94
CA LEU A 18 -5.62 3.35 -3.46
C LEU A 18 -4.53 4.40 -3.66
N LYS A 19 -4.89 5.59 -4.13
CA LYS A 19 -3.97 6.73 -4.24
C LYS A 19 -3.49 7.20 -2.87
N GLU A 20 -4.37 7.27 -1.89
CA GLU A 20 -4.03 7.64 -0.51
C GLU A 20 -3.04 6.65 0.11
N VAL A 21 -3.26 5.34 -0.05
CA VAL A 21 -2.31 4.30 0.41
C VAL A 21 -0.94 4.52 -0.21
N PHE A 22 -0.85 4.78 -1.52
CA PHE A 22 0.43 5.05 -2.18
C PHE A 22 1.13 6.30 -1.62
N ILE A 23 0.38 7.37 -1.38
CA ILE A 23 0.94 8.62 -0.83
C ILE A 23 1.45 8.40 0.60
N ILE A 24 0.68 7.72 1.46
CA ILE A 24 1.08 7.40 2.83
C ILE A 24 2.36 6.55 2.82
N LEU A 25 2.46 5.59 1.91
CA LEU A 25 3.64 4.75 1.72
C LEU A 25 4.89 5.57 1.39
N GLN A 26 4.79 6.51 0.45
CA GLN A 26 5.92 7.38 0.09
C GLN A 26 6.30 8.34 1.23
N GLN A 27 5.32 8.84 1.99
CA GLN A 27 5.57 9.68 3.16
C GLN A 27 6.27 8.90 4.28
N ALA A 28 5.81 7.68 4.57
CA ALA A 28 6.44 6.77 5.53
C ALA A 28 7.88 6.43 5.12
N TRP A 29 8.11 6.22 3.84
CA TRP A 29 9.43 5.97 3.28
C TRP A 29 10.39 7.14 3.53
N THR A 30 9.99 8.36 3.21
CA THR A 30 10.78 9.57 3.45
C THR A 30 11.01 9.82 4.93
N ALA A 31 9.99 9.59 5.77
CA ALA A 31 10.10 9.71 7.23
C ALA A 31 10.98 8.63 7.86
N ARG A 32 11.25 7.55 7.14
CA ARG A 32 11.93 6.33 7.61
C ARG A 32 11.20 5.68 8.80
N ASP A 33 9.89 5.86 8.84
CA ASP A 33 8.99 5.22 9.79
C ASP A 33 7.93 4.42 9.02
N TRP A 34 8.06 3.10 9.05
CA TRP A 34 7.17 2.20 8.32
C TRP A 34 5.91 1.80 9.10
N THR A 35 5.82 2.21 10.36
CA THR A 35 4.68 1.88 11.25
C THR A 35 3.32 2.26 10.67
N PRO A 36 3.13 3.45 10.03
CA PRO A 36 1.84 3.84 9.47
C PRO A 36 1.34 2.94 8.33
N ILE A 37 2.25 2.18 7.69
CA ILE A 37 1.92 1.29 6.57
C ILE A 37 1.45 -0.09 7.05
N ARG A 38 1.71 -0.44 8.29
CA ARG A 38 1.39 -1.77 8.86
C ARG A 38 -0.02 -2.28 8.55
N PRO A 39 -1.09 -1.44 8.61
CA PRO A 39 -2.46 -1.88 8.31
C PRO A 39 -2.71 -2.23 6.84
N PHE A 40 -1.87 -1.74 5.94
CA PHE A 40 -2.11 -1.78 4.49
C PHE A 40 -1.30 -2.83 3.75
N GLU A 41 -0.24 -3.36 4.36
CA GLU A 41 0.66 -4.32 3.73
C GLU A 41 0.55 -5.71 4.33
N LYS A 42 0.66 -6.73 3.45
CA LYS A 42 0.95 -8.10 3.87
C LYS A 42 2.29 -8.18 4.58
N GLU A 43 2.40 -9.14 5.49
CA GLU A 43 3.56 -9.35 6.35
C GLU A 43 4.88 -9.43 5.55
N GLU A 44 4.89 -10.18 4.45
CA GLU A 44 6.09 -10.39 3.64
C GLU A 44 6.57 -9.06 3.01
N LEU A 45 5.63 -8.28 2.46
CA LEU A 45 5.94 -6.99 1.84
C LEU A 45 6.39 -5.97 2.89
N PHE A 46 5.70 -5.92 4.03
CA PHE A 46 6.06 -5.06 5.15
C PHE A 46 7.49 -5.31 5.63
N ARG A 47 7.85 -6.58 5.85
CA ARG A 47 9.21 -6.94 6.30
C ARG A 47 10.27 -6.59 5.26
N MET A 48 9.96 -6.76 3.97
CA MET A 48 10.87 -6.40 2.89
C MET A 48 11.14 -4.88 2.90
N HIS A 49 10.12 -4.05 2.94
CA HIS A 49 10.25 -2.60 2.98
C HIS A 49 10.95 -2.11 4.25
N GLU A 50 10.58 -2.67 5.40
CA GLU A 50 11.24 -2.34 6.67
C GLU A 50 12.73 -2.68 6.64
N ALA A 51 13.12 -3.81 6.05
CA ALA A 51 14.53 -4.18 5.90
C ALA A 51 15.28 -3.20 4.98
N GLN A 52 14.66 -2.76 3.89
CA GLN A 52 15.23 -1.76 3.00
C GLN A 52 15.41 -0.40 3.72
N LEU A 53 14.43 0.04 4.50
CA LEU A 53 14.53 1.28 5.27
C LEU A 53 15.62 1.22 6.35
N ARG A 54 15.78 0.08 7.02
CA ARG A 54 16.88 -0.11 7.98
C ARG A 54 18.25 0.09 7.33
N GLU A 55 18.40 -0.31 6.08
CA GLU A 55 19.65 -0.07 5.34
C GLU A 55 19.87 1.42 5.05
N TYR A 56 18.85 2.18 4.69
CA TYR A 56 18.94 3.64 4.55
C TYR A 56 19.34 4.30 5.88
N VAL A 57 18.74 3.89 7.00
CA VAL A 57 19.10 4.38 8.33
C VAL A 57 20.56 4.04 8.67
N ARG A 58 20.96 2.79 8.44
CA ARG A 58 22.35 2.33 8.71
C ARG A 58 23.38 3.13 7.92
N LEU A 59 23.05 3.53 6.70
CA LEU A 59 23.93 4.33 5.83
C LEU A 59 23.84 5.84 6.09
N GLY A 60 23.01 6.30 7.03
CA GLY A 60 22.77 7.73 7.28
C GLY A 60 22.18 8.45 6.08
N ARG A 61 21.28 7.78 5.34
CA ARG A 61 20.68 8.31 4.12
C ARG A 61 19.17 8.51 4.29
N ILE A 62 18.64 9.52 3.64
CA ILE A 62 17.20 9.74 3.50
C ILE A 62 16.88 9.74 2.02
N ASN A 63 15.97 8.89 1.60
CA ASN A 63 15.36 9.02 0.28
C ASN A 63 14.15 9.94 0.42
N VAL A 64 14.25 11.12 -0.14
CA VAL A 64 13.21 12.13 -0.12
C VAL A 64 12.30 11.93 -1.33
N VAL A 65 11.04 11.63 -1.05
CA VAL A 65 9.98 11.58 -2.06
C VAL A 65 8.99 12.69 -1.75
N GLU A 66 8.81 13.61 -2.69
CA GLU A 66 7.98 14.79 -2.49
C GLU A 66 7.28 15.24 -3.77
N ARG A 67 6.37 16.21 -3.67
CA ARG A 67 5.58 16.72 -4.80
C ARG A 67 4.88 15.61 -5.60
N ILE A 68 4.29 14.63 -4.86
CA ILE A 68 3.69 13.44 -5.43
C ILE A 68 2.40 13.81 -6.14
N ASN A 69 2.36 13.60 -7.45
CA ASN A 69 1.17 13.78 -8.27
C ASN A 69 0.83 12.48 -9.00
N VAL A 70 -0.28 11.86 -8.62
CA VAL A 70 -0.78 10.66 -9.30
C VAL A 70 -1.57 11.08 -10.53
N ASN A 71 -0.92 11.02 -11.69
CA ASN A 71 -1.48 11.43 -12.97
C ASN A 71 -2.54 10.45 -13.49
N GLN A 72 -2.30 9.16 -13.28
CA GLN A 72 -3.17 8.09 -13.77
C GLN A 72 -3.17 6.92 -12.79
N ALA A 73 -4.34 6.34 -12.56
CA ALA A 73 -4.49 5.08 -11.85
C ALA A 73 -5.69 4.34 -12.43
N TYR A 74 -5.51 3.05 -12.78
CA TYR A 74 -6.58 2.20 -13.27
C TYR A 74 -6.33 0.74 -12.92
N LEU A 75 -7.43 -0.04 -12.89
CA LEU A 75 -7.36 -1.49 -12.74
C LEU A 75 -6.72 -2.07 -14.01
N HIS A 76 -5.54 -2.65 -13.85
CA HIS A 76 -4.78 -3.27 -14.93
C HIS A 76 -5.13 -4.75 -15.09
N LEU A 77 -5.18 -5.48 -13.95
CA LEU A 77 -5.46 -6.91 -13.94
C LEU A 77 -6.31 -7.28 -12.72
N TYR A 78 -7.36 -8.04 -12.93
CA TYR A 78 -8.05 -8.79 -11.90
C TYR A 78 -7.71 -10.26 -12.05
N ARG A 79 -7.24 -10.89 -10.98
CA ARG A 79 -7.02 -12.33 -10.92
C ARG A 79 -7.77 -12.92 -9.72
N ARG A 80 -8.26 -14.13 -9.88
CA ARG A 80 -8.91 -14.91 -8.82
C ARG A 80 -8.43 -16.35 -8.88
N ASP A 81 -8.05 -16.90 -7.75
CA ASP A 81 -7.83 -18.33 -7.54
C ASP A 81 -8.90 -18.93 -6.62
N ALA A 82 -8.68 -20.13 -6.10
CA ALA A 82 -9.62 -20.84 -5.23
C ALA A 82 -9.83 -20.16 -3.86
N GLN A 83 -8.90 -19.31 -3.41
CA GLN A 83 -8.89 -18.74 -2.06
C GLN A 83 -8.90 -17.21 -2.03
N TYR A 84 -8.30 -16.56 -3.03
CA TYR A 84 -8.04 -15.13 -3.04
C TYR A 84 -8.44 -14.46 -4.35
N GLU A 85 -8.74 -13.19 -4.21
CA GLU A 85 -8.87 -12.22 -5.29
C GLU A 85 -7.67 -11.28 -5.28
N TYR A 86 -7.23 -10.86 -6.48
CA TYR A 86 -6.09 -9.95 -6.66
C TYR A 86 -6.50 -8.82 -7.60
N LEU A 87 -6.24 -7.59 -7.17
CA LEU A 87 -6.39 -6.40 -7.99
C LEU A 87 -5.01 -5.80 -8.24
N THR A 88 -4.55 -5.80 -9.48
CA THR A 88 -3.34 -5.11 -9.87
C THR A 88 -3.70 -3.76 -10.49
N ILE A 89 -3.28 -2.70 -9.82
CA ILE A 89 -3.51 -1.32 -10.23
C ILE A 89 -2.25 -0.79 -10.91
N TYR A 90 -2.39 -0.32 -12.13
CA TYR A 90 -1.36 0.48 -12.77
C TYR A 90 -1.47 1.91 -12.30
N MET A 91 -0.35 2.51 -11.93
CA MET A 91 -0.28 3.88 -11.43
C MET A 91 0.89 4.61 -12.09
N ALA A 92 0.59 5.74 -12.76
CA ALA A 92 1.58 6.68 -13.26
C ALA A 92 1.65 7.89 -12.34
N VAL A 93 2.84 8.18 -11.85
CA VAL A 93 3.09 9.18 -10.83
C VAL A 93 4.21 10.09 -11.27
N ARG A 94 4.05 11.39 -11.05
CA ARG A 94 5.12 12.37 -11.18
C ARG A 94 5.50 12.88 -9.80
N MET A 95 6.79 12.78 -9.45
CA MET A 95 7.27 13.15 -8.11
C MET A 95 8.75 13.50 -8.11
N GLY A 96 9.19 14.26 -7.12
CA GLY A 96 10.60 14.42 -6.78
C GLY A 96 11.07 13.17 -6.07
N ASP A 97 12.23 12.64 -6.48
CA ASP A 97 12.86 11.45 -5.87
C ASP A 97 14.39 11.64 -5.86
N TYR A 98 14.96 11.81 -4.68
CA TYR A 98 16.39 12.01 -4.51
C TYR A 98 16.86 11.54 -3.13
N ILE A 99 18.15 11.26 -3.00
CA ILE A 99 18.77 10.78 -1.77
C ILE A 99 19.69 11.85 -1.21
N ILE A 100 19.53 12.12 0.09
CA ILE A 100 20.40 13.05 0.83
C ILE A 100 21.13 12.35 1.96
N ASP A 101 22.26 12.92 2.38
CA ASP A 101 22.89 12.59 3.64
C ASP A 101 22.05 13.12 4.81
N GLU A 102 21.88 12.30 5.83
CA GLU A 102 21.05 12.64 6.99
C GLU A 102 21.59 13.83 7.80
N LYS A 103 22.91 13.93 7.92
CA LYS A 103 23.59 14.92 8.77
C LYS A 103 23.90 16.21 8.02
N THR A 104 24.51 16.07 6.84
CA THR A 104 24.96 17.23 6.04
C THR A 104 23.86 17.80 5.19
N ARG A 105 22.82 17.03 4.90
CA ARG A 105 21.70 17.35 3.98
C ARG A 105 22.16 17.52 2.53
N GLU A 106 23.38 17.14 2.21
CA GLU A 106 23.89 17.15 0.84
C GLU A 106 23.19 16.10 -0.01
N VAL A 107 22.93 16.44 -1.28
CA VAL A 107 22.32 15.52 -2.24
C VAL A 107 23.37 14.49 -2.67
N LEU A 108 23.11 13.23 -2.37
CA LEU A 108 23.96 12.09 -2.74
C LEU A 108 23.59 11.49 -4.10
N LYS A 109 22.29 11.54 -4.45
CA LYS A 109 21.77 10.99 -5.71
C LYS A 109 20.46 11.67 -6.09
N GLY A 110 20.25 11.86 -7.40
CA GLY A 110 19.04 12.54 -7.92
C GLY A 110 19.20 14.04 -7.98
N ASP A 111 18.11 14.74 -8.25
CA ASP A 111 18.05 16.20 -8.33
C ASP A 111 16.80 16.70 -7.60
N PRO A 112 16.92 17.49 -6.52
CA PRO A 112 15.79 18.01 -5.77
C PRO A 112 14.89 18.97 -6.57
N ASN A 113 15.42 19.54 -7.65
CA ASN A 113 14.66 20.47 -8.50
C ASN A 113 13.95 19.76 -9.65
N ARG A 114 14.13 18.45 -9.79
CA ARG A 114 13.58 17.66 -10.89
C ARG A 114 12.48 16.73 -10.38
N GLU A 115 11.40 16.63 -11.15
CA GLU A 115 10.38 15.60 -10.99
C GLU A 115 10.59 14.51 -12.05
N TYR A 116 10.29 13.28 -11.66
CA TYR A 116 10.42 12.09 -12.50
C TYR A 116 9.05 11.47 -12.73
N ASP A 117 8.80 11.05 -13.97
CA ASP A 117 7.63 10.25 -14.30
C ASP A 117 7.94 8.78 -14.00
N MET A 118 7.27 8.23 -13.01
CA MET A 118 7.43 6.86 -12.55
C MET A 118 6.14 6.08 -12.74
N ARG A 119 6.27 4.77 -12.90
CA ARG A 119 5.15 3.87 -13.11
C ARG A 119 5.25 2.69 -12.16
N TYR A 120 4.12 2.30 -11.60
CA TYR A 120 4.04 1.22 -10.61
C TYR A 120 2.90 0.26 -10.93
N LEU A 121 3.08 -0.99 -10.52
CA LEU A 121 2.02 -1.98 -10.35
C LEU A 121 1.85 -2.25 -8.86
N LEU A 122 0.67 -1.93 -8.34
CA LEU A 122 0.28 -2.22 -6.97
C LEU A 122 -0.68 -3.40 -6.99
N THR A 123 -0.31 -4.53 -6.40
CA THR A 123 -1.19 -5.68 -6.30
C THR A 123 -1.76 -5.78 -4.90
N PHE A 124 -3.09 -5.66 -4.81
CA PHE A 124 -3.85 -5.87 -3.59
C PHE A 124 -4.45 -7.26 -3.60
N THR A 125 -4.50 -7.88 -2.43
CA THR A 125 -5.04 -9.22 -2.22
C THR A 125 -6.14 -9.17 -1.18
N ARG A 126 -7.22 -9.93 -1.42
CA ARG A 126 -8.31 -10.13 -0.48
C ARG A 126 -8.80 -11.59 -0.57
N ARG A 127 -9.23 -12.15 0.56
CA ARG A 127 -9.83 -13.48 0.59
C ARG A 127 -11.13 -13.50 -0.19
N LEU A 128 -11.34 -14.55 -0.97
CA LEU A 128 -12.54 -14.73 -1.77
C LEU A 128 -13.81 -14.74 -0.89
N GLY A 129 -14.85 -14.03 -1.33
CA GLY A 129 -16.13 -13.93 -0.61
C GLY A 129 -16.19 -12.86 0.49
N ILE A 130 -15.08 -12.18 0.77
CA ILE A 130 -15.08 -11.03 1.68
C ILE A 130 -15.60 -9.80 0.96
N THR A 131 -16.45 -9.05 1.64
CA THR A 131 -16.99 -7.79 1.12
C THR A 131 -16.36 -6.63 1.86
N THR A 132 -15.73 -5.72 1.11
CA THR A 132 -15.15 -4.49 1.67
C THR A 132 -16.26 -3.64 2.30
N ARG A 133 -16.04 -3.19 3.53
CA ARG A 133 -16.92 -2.20 4.17
C ARG A 133 -16.60 -0.83 3.62
N GLU A 134 -17.62 -0.01 3.37
CA GLU A 134 -17.41 1.40 3.06
C GLU A 134 -16.83 2.10 4.29
N ALA A 135 -15.51 2.27 4.29
CA ALA A 135 -14.85 3.13 5.25
C ALA A 135 -14.54 4.46 4.57
N GLY A 136 -14.75 5.55 5.25
CA GLY A 136 -14.44 6.88 4.75
C GLY A 136 -12.94 7.12 4.70
N GLY A 137 -12.27 6.78 3.58
CA GLY A 137 -10.86 7.05 3.33
C GLY A 137 -9.88 5.98 3.83
N ALA A 138 -8.60 6.12 3.49
CA ALA A 138 -7.51 5.22 3.85
C ALA A 138 -7.23 5.13 5.36
N ALA A 139 -7.70 6.07 6.14
CA ALA A 139 -7.70 6.01 7.59
C ALA A 139 -8.89 5.21 8.08
N CYS A 140 -8.85 3.87 7.95
CA CYS A 140 -9.82 3.02 8.63
C CYS A 140 -9.63 3.22 10.15
N ALA A 141 -10.50 4.05 10.73
CA ALA A 141 -10.38 4.41 12.14
C ALA A 141 -10.71 3.26 13.10
N CYS A 142 -11.24 2.14 12.59
CA CYS A 142 -11.75 1.03 13.39
C CYS A 142 -11.30 -0.33 12.87
N CYS A 143 -11.06 -1.28 13.78
CA CYS A 143 -10.77 -2.67 13.45
C CYS A 143 -11.96 -3.31 12.69
N PRO A 144 -11.74 -3.95 11.53
CA PRO A 144 -12.80 -4.54 10.74
C PRO A 144 -13.48 -5.74 11.43
N ASN A 145 -12.81 -6.37 12.39
CA ASN A 145 -13.37 -7.49 13.15
C ASN A 145 -14.19 -7.02 14.36
N CYS A 146 -13.61 -6.23 15.26
CA CYS A 146 -14.26 -5.88 16.53
C CYS A 146 -14.83 -4.45 16.59
N GLY A 147 -14.55 -3.59 15.60
CA GLY A 147 -15.00 -2.19 15.57
C GLY A 147 -14.27 -1.24 16.55
N ALA A 148 -13.28 -1.71 17.30
CA ALA A 148 -12.45 -0.87 18.17
C ALA A 148 -11.59 0.09 17.33
N PRO A 149 -11.08 1.20 17.91
CA PRO A 149 -10.09 2.04 17.23
C PRO A 149 -8.94 1.21 16.68
N MET A 150 -8.42 1.59 15.50
CA MET A 150 -7.37 0.83 14.84
C MET A 150 -6.03 1.01 15.56
N HIS A 151 -5.71 0.07 16.41
CA HIS A 151 -4.39 -0.10 17.02
C HIS A 151 -3.87 -1.48 16.64
N ILE A 152 -2.73 -1.51 15.95
CA ILE A 152 -2.15 -2.73 15.39
C ILE A 152 -0.77 -2.97 15.99
N THR A 153 -0.55 -4.18 16.47
CA THR A 153 0.75 -4.63 16.94
C THR A 153 1.75 -4.74 15.78
N ASN A 154 3.04 -4.83 16.09
CA ASN A 154 4.08 -5.09 15.11
C ASN A 154 3.86 -6.40 14.33
N ALA A 155 3.10 -7.35 14.87
CA ALA A 155 2.72 -8.58 14.19
C ALA A 155 1.50 -8.44 13.26
N GLY A 156 0.93 -7.23 13.10
CA GLY A 156 -0.24 -7.01 12.23
C GLY A 156 -1.57 -7.36 12.87
N GLN A 157 -1.62 -7.52 14.17
CA GLN A 157 -2.82 -7.92 14.92
C GLN A 157 -3.46 -6.73 15.62
N CYS A 158 -4.79 -6.72 15.65
CA CYS A 158 -5.54 -5.74 16.44
C CYS A 158 -5.23 -5.91 17.93
N GLU A 159 -4.83 -4.83 18.60
CA GLU A 159 -4.52 -4.86 20.03
C GLU A 159 -5.71 -5.21 20.92
N TYR A 160 -6.94 -4.99 20.45
CA TYR A 160 -8.16 -5.24 21.22
C TYR A 160 -8.71 -6.66 21.11
N CYS A 161 -8.66 -7.26 19.91
CA CYS A 161 -9.27 -8.57 19.69
C CYS A 161 -8.28 -9.64 19.19
N GLY A 162 -7.02 -9.29 18.97
CA GLY A 162 -5.99 -10.22 18.50
C GLY A 162 -6.14 -10.69 17.06
N SER A 163 -7.17 -10.21 16.32
CA SER A 163 -7.36 -10.61 14.92
C SER A 163 -6.24 -10.07 14.06
N ASP A 164 -5.72 -10.92 13.17
CA ASP A 164 -4.74 -10.55 12.18
C ASP A 164 -5.41 -9.75 11.05
N ILE A 165 -5.03 -8.47 10.93
CA ILE A 165 -5.68 -7.51 10.01
C ILE A 165 -5.03 -7.51 8.62
N THR A 166 -3.81 -8.00 8.52
CA THR A 166 -2.94 -7.86 7.33
C THR A 166 -2.95 -9.07 6.41
N THR A 167 -3.80 -10.06 6.68
CA THR A 167 -3.91 -11.30 5.87
C THR A 167 -4.73 -11.14 4.59
N GLY A 168 -5.56 -10.09 4.49
CA GLY A 168 -6.59 -9.96 3.46
C GLY A 168 -7.92 -10.66 3.82
N ASP A 169 -8.06 -11.16 5.05
CA ASP A 169 -9.27 -11.85 5.52
C ASP A 169 -10.42 -10.88 5.82
N PHE A 170 -10.16 -9.59 5.86
CA PHE A 170 -11.17 -8.57 6.18
C PHE A 170 -11.33 -7.51 5.11
N ASP A 171 -10.24 -7.15 4.41
CA ASP A 171 -10.22 -6.14 3.37
C ASP A 171 -9.03 -6.34 2.43
N TRP A 172 -8.92 -5.50 1.41
CA TRP A 172 -7.79 -5.45 0.50
C TRP A 172 -6.51 -5.02 1.22
N VAL A 173 -5.46 -5.83 1.10
CA VAL A 173 -4.13 -5.52 1.61
C VAL A 173 -3.12 -5.53 0.46
N LEU A 174 -2.18 -4.60 0.47
CA LEU A 174 -1.11 -4.53 -0.51
C LEU A 174 -0.17 -5.72 -0.34
N SER A 175 -0.08 -6.56 -1.37
CA SER A 175 0.75 -7.77 -1.37
C SER A 175 1.99 -7.64 -2.25
N ASN A 176 1.99 -6.69 -3.19
CA ASN A 176 3.14 -6.42 -4.04
C ASN A 176 3.17 -4.98 -4.54
N LEU A 177 4.36 -4.42 -4.71
CA LEU A 177 4.62 -3.11 -5.28
C LEU A 177 5.84 -3.19 -6.19
N ASP A 178 5.62 -3.12 -7.50
CA ASP A 178 6.67 -3.16 -8.50
C ASP A 178 6.79 -1.84 -9.25
N SER A 179 8.03 -1.40 -9.51
CA SER A 179 8.28 -0.33 -10.47
C SER A 179 8.27 -0.90 -11.89
N VAL A 180 7.51 -0.23 -12.78
CA VAL A 180 7.44 -0.60 -14.19
C VAL A 180 8.58 0.07 -14.95
N LYS A 181 9.51 -0.73 -15.46
CA LYS A 181 10.61 -0.28 -16.29
C LYS A 181 10.22 -0.38 -17.78
N PRO A 182 10.93 0.30 -18.70
CA PRO A 182 10.64 0.22 -20.14
C PRO A 182 10.59 -1.22 -20.69
N GLU A 183 11.40 -2.11 -20.12
CA GLU A 183 11.47 -3.53 -20.50
C GLU A 183 10.43 -4.42 -19.81
N THR A 184 9.66 -3.90 -18.85
CA THR A 184 8.64 -4.68 -18.14
C THR A 184 7.50 -5.03 -19.08
N ARG A 185 7.27 -6.33 -19.27
CA ARG A 185 6.10 -6.83 -19.98
C ARG A 185 4.90 -6.84 -19.03
N LEU A 186 3.87 -6.10 -19.41
CA LEU A 186 2.62 -6.08 -18.68
C LEU A 186 1.73 -7.26 -19.09
N ASP A 187 1.02 -7.83 -18.12
CA ASP A 187 0.01 -8.85 -18.39
C ASP A 187 -1.29 -8.16 -18.87
N GLU A 188 -1.57 -8.23 -20.14
CA GLU A 188 -2.70 -7.53 -20.78
C GLU A 188 -4.01 -8.34 -20.79
N ARG A 189 -4.06 -9.51 -20.12
CA ARG A 189 -5.26 -10.35 -20.10
C ARG A 189 -6.47 -9.68 -19.43
N GLY A 190 -6.23 -8.71 -18.56
CA GLY A 190 -7.27 -7.93 -17.89
C GLY A 190 -8.02 -8.70 -16.80
N VAL A 191 -8.55 -9.89 -17.10
CA VAL A 191 -9.24 -10.76 -16.13
C VAL A 191 -8.72 -12.19 -16.28
N VAL A 192 -8.29 -12.77 -15.15
CA VAL A 192 -7.80 -14.16 -15.05
C VAL A 192 -8.52 -14.87 -13.91
N ILE A 193 -9.20 -15.95 -14.22
CA ILE A 193 -9.86 -16.81 -13.23
C ILE A 193 -9.20 -18.18 -13.31
N ASP A 194 -8.40 -18.49 -12.29
CA ASP A 194 -7.75 -19.79 -12.19
C ASP A 194 -8.79 -20.86 -11.78
N PRO A 195 -8.81 -22.03 -12.42
CA PRO A 195 -9.75 -23.08 -12.06
C PRO A 195 -9.52 -23.54 -10.60
N PRO A 196 -10.55 -23.99 -9.89
CA PRO A 196 -10.37 -24.62 -8.57
C PRO A 196 -9.49 -25.87 -8.74
N GLN A 197 -8.47 -25.97 -7.89
CA GLN A 197 -7.61 -27.15 -7.81
C GLN A 197 -8.33 -28.32 -7.15
#